data_1ed2bad49ec24b4f5af4859fa07741c6
#
_entry.id   1ed2bad49ec24b4f5af4859fa07741c6
#
_cell.length_a   1.000
_cell.length_b   1.000
_cell.length_c   1.000
_cell.angle_alpha   90.00
_cell.angle_beta   90.00
_cell.angle_gamma   90.00
#
_symmetry.space_group_name_H-M   'P 1'
#
loop_
_entity.id
_entity.type
_entity.pdbx_description
1 polymer ?
#
loop_
_entity_poly.entity_id
_entity_poly.type
_entity_poly.pdbx_seq_one_letter_code
_entity_poly.pdbx_strand_id
1 'polypeptide(L)'
;NGPNTVLINNESVRDLISDLKIKNDVLYPNKNNNKRFLIKKGKLIKIPQSFGQFIKSNILSLSAKIRIFFEIFIKKSDNSLSVYDFFKKRFGKEFHDVLIEPFLTGVYAGNTRKMSIKHVLKKIWEVEQNYGSVILGFIKKKSRNITPKSFNFKNGLSDLTNKIHQKIKDKIRFNSKITSISKIENLYEITVNNDIKYRCSKLICTIPAYALSEIIFDEKLSQTLKKISYCPIYVLHLGLEKQKIKNDISGFGVLTKPSDNKSFLGIIFNSRIFPHVAPSDKDLMTVMVGGTRQEQLLKTDKDLLFDKIVRDIRKLISYDGRIIMKHDFLWDKGIPQYGLDHDYIINEIKNFENKNKDFHIMGNYVNGISVSDCIEKASVVSKIL
;
A
#
# COMPACT_ATOMS: atom_id res chain seq x y z
N ASN A 1 8.21 -5.11 10.19
CA ASN A 1 8.55 -5.36 8.77
C ASN A 1 7.32 -5.14 7.84
N GLY A 2 6.18 -4.69 8.37
CA GLY A 2 4.98 -4.38 7.62
C GLY A 2 4.82 -2.86 7.36
N PRO A 3 3.57 -2.35 7.35
CA PRO A 3 3.31 -0.93 7.12
C PRO A 3 3.89 -0.05 8.25
N ASN A 4 4.31 1.16 7.89
CA ASN A 4 4.88 2.11 8.86
C ASN A 4 3.81 3.00 9.51
N THR A 5 2.65 3.14 8.86
CA THR A 5 1.53 3.97 9.32
C THR A 5 0.22 3.36 8.86
N VAL A 6 -0.87 3.65 9.58
CA VAL A 6 -2.25 3.38 9.17
C VAL A 6 -2.97 4.69 8.92
N LEU A 7 -3.94 4.69 8.02
CA LEU A 7 -4.77 5.86 7.74
C LEU A 7 -6.12 5.73 8.46
N ILE A 8 -6.55 6.77 9.15
CA ILE A 8 -7.95 6.93 9.54
C ILE A 8 -8.65 7.63 8.37
N ASN A 9 -9.21 6.86 7.46
CA ASN A 9 -9.90 7.33 6.26
C ASN A 9 -11.36 6.87 6.19
N ASN A 10 -11.80 6.05 7.15
CA ASN A 10 -13.15 5.56 7.33
C ASN A 10 -13.51 5.44 8.82
N GLU A 11 -14.78 5.20 9.13
CA GLU A 11 -15.28 5.08 10.50
C GLU A 11 -14.85 3.76 11.14
N SER A 12 -14.81 2.66 10.40
CA SER A 12 -14.47 1.33 10.93
C SER A 12 -13.11 1.29 11.64
N VAL A 13 -12.13 2.10 11.18
CA VAL A 13 -10.83 2.22 11.88
C VAL A 13 -10.99 2.93 13.23
N ARG A 14 -11.86 3.94 13.31
CA ARG A 14 -12.14 4.65 14.58
C ARG A 14 -12.86 3.76 15.57
N ASP A 15 -13.86 3.02 15.07
CA ASP A 15 -14.65 2.08 15.88
C ASP A 15 -13.74 1.01 16.46
N LEU A 16 -12.88 0.39 15.64
CA LEU A 16 -11.93 -0.62 16.11
C LEU A 16 -10.97 -0.06 17.19
N ILE A 17 -10.42 1.14 17.00
CA ILE A 17 -9.56 1.80 18.01
C ILE A 17 -10.34 2.03 19.32
N SER A 18 -11.61 2.42 19.23
CA SER A 18 -12.48 2.63 20.38
C SER A 18 -12.79 1.33 21.11
N ASP A 19 -13.19 0.28 20.36
CA ASP A 19 -13.54 -1.04 20.91
C ASP A 19 -12.36 -1.72 21.60
N LEU A 20 -11.15 -1.50 21.09
CA LEU A 20 -9.91 -1.98 21.69
C LEU A 20 -9.46 -1.12 22.87
N LYS A 21 -10.08 0.04 23.11
CA LYS A 21 -9.74 1.01 24.15
C LYS A 21 -8.28 1.54 24.05
N ILE A 22 -7.74 1.66 22.82
CA ILE A 22 -6.35 2.09 22.56
C ILE A 22 -6.25 3.51 22.00
N LYS A 23 -7.27 4.34 22.17
CA LYS A 23 -7.31 5.72 21.65
C LYS A 23 -6.15 6.58 22.20
N ASN A 24 -5.75 6.36 23.44
CA ASN A 24 -4.66 7.11 24.08
C ASN A 24 -3.26 6.66 23.61
N ASP A 25 -3.14 5.51 22.96
CA ASP A 25 -1.89 4.99 22.40
C ASP A 25 -1.67 5.44 20.95
N VAL A 26 -2.68 6.09 20.34
CA VAL A 26 -2.61 6.60 18.98
C VAL A 26 -1.75 7.85 18.92
N LEU A 27 -0.70 7.82 18.10
CA LEU A 27 0.21 8.92 17.85
C LEU A 27 0.05 9.43 16.42
N TYR A 28 -0.09 10.75 16.30
CA TYR A 28 -0.20 11.40 14.99
C TYR A 28 1.17 11.92 14.52
N PRO A 29 1.38 11.99 13.20
CA PRO A 29 2.62 12.54 12.64
C PRO A 29 2.84 13.99 13.08
N ASN A 30 4.09 14.37 13.22
CA ASN A 30 4.46 15.76 13.39
C ASN A 30 3.94 16.59 12.20
N LYS A 31 3.08 17.58 12.47
CA LYS A 31 2.43 18.42 11.45
C LYS A 31 3.43 19.11 10.52
N ASN A 32 4.59 19.49 11.03
CA ASN A 32 5.63 20.18 10.26
C ASN A 32 6.37 19.25 9.29
N ASN A 33 6.29 17.92 9.48
CA ASN A 33 7.00 16.90 8.71
C ASN A 33 6.08 16.11 7.77
N ASN A 34 4.96 16.69 7.35
CA ASN A 34 4.03 16.08 6.40
C ASN A 34 4.43 16.26 4.91
N LYS A 35 5.59 16.86 4.66
CA LYS A 35 6.12 17.10 3.31
C LYS A 35 6.60 15.79 2.69
N ARG A 36 6.31 15.60 1.42
CA ARG A 36 6.85 14.49 0.63
C ARG A 36 7.83 15.02 -0.40
N PHE A 37 8.84 14.22 -0.71
CA PHE A 37 9.89 14.62 -1.65
C PHE A 37 9.88 13.72 -2.89
N LEU A 38 10.29 14.31 -4.00
CA LEU A 38 10.75 13.62 -5.21
C LEU A 38 12.22 13.96 -5.43
N ILE A 39 12.85 13.24 -6.36
CA ILE A 39 14.20 13.53 -6.79
C ILE A 39 14.17 14.30 -8.12
N LYS A 40 14.90 15.39 -8.20
CA LYS A 40 15.13 16.13 -9.45
C LYS A 40 16.59 16.55 -9.52
N LYS A 41 17.29 16.13 -10.58
CA LYS A 41 18.74 16.40 -10.77
C LYS A 41 19.58 16.01 -9.51
N GLY A 42 19.26 14.85 -8.92
CA GLY A 42 19.96 14.34 -7.73
C GLY A 42 19.63 15.01 -6.40
N LYS A 43 18.76 16.02 -6.37
CA LYS A 43 18.37 16.76 -5.16
C LYS A 43 16.92 16.47 -4.76
N LEU A 44 16.64 16.55 -3.46
CA LEU A 44 15.28 16.46 -2.92
C LEU A 44 14.48 17.71 -3.26
N ILE A 45 13.32 17.52 -3.87
CA ILE A 45 12.35 18.60 -4.13
C ILE A 45 11.03 18.28 -3.44
N LYS A 46 10.45 19.29 -2.78
CA LYS A 46 9.17 19.15 -2.07
C LYS A 46 8.02 19.05 -3.08
N ILE A 47 7.13 18.06 -2.87
CA ILE A 47 5.86 17.98 -3.61
C ILE A 47 4.96 19.11 -3.12
N PRO A 48 4.39 19.94 -4.02
CA PRO A 48 3.46 21.01 -3.64
C PRO A 48 2.24 20.47 -2.91
N GLN A 49 1.83 21.13 -1.83
CA GLN A 49 0.68 20.72 -1.00
C GLN A 49 -0.58 21.54 -1.30
N SER A 50 -0.46 22.59 -2.11
CA SER A 50 -1.59 23.42 -2.54
C SER A 50 -1.51 23.74 -4.03
N PHE A 51 -2.65 24.10 -4.63
CA PHE A 51 -2.72 24.48 -6.03
C PHE A 51 -1.80 25.67 -6.37
N GLY A 52 -1.77 26.70 -5.51
CA GLY A 52 -0.87 27.84 -5.70
C GLY A 52 0.62 27.45 -5.67
N GLN A 53 1.01 26.57 -4.75
CA GLN A 53 2.37 26.02 -4.73
C GLN A 53 2.67 25.18 -5.96
N PHE A 54 1.68 24.40 -6.45
CA PHE A 54 1.83 23.59 -7.65
C PHE A 54 2.10 24.46 -8.90
N ILE A 55 1.33 25.51 -9.10
CA ILE A 55 1.54 26.45 -10.21
C ILE A 55 2.93 27.07 -10.19
N LYS A 56 3.41 27.53 -9.00
CA LYS A 56 4.74 28.14 -8.82
C LYS A 56 5.90 27.15 -8.83
N SER A 57 5.63 25.85 -8.65
CA SER A 57 6.69 24.82 -8.56
C SER A 57 7.30 24.52 -9.94
N ASN A 58 8.56 24.07 -9.93
CA ASN A 58 9.24 23.56 -11.13
C ASN A 58 9.12 22.03 -11.27
N ILE A 59 8.07 21.42 -10.66
CA ILE A 59 7.92 19.96 -10.62
C ILE A 59 7.53 19.44 -12.00
N LEU A 60 6.65 20.16 -12.69
CA LEU A 60 6.25 19.92 -14.07
C LEU A 60 6.63 21.09 -14.98
N SER A 61 6.80 20.80 -16.26
CA SER A 61 6.98 21.82 -17.30
C SER A 61 5.73 22.71 -17.44
N LEU A 62 5.90 23.88 -18.04
CA LEU A 62 4.77 24.79 -18.30
C LEU A 62 3.74 24.13 -19.21
N SER A 63 4.19 23.44 -20.26
CA SER A 63 3.31 22.71 -21.19
C SER A 63 2.49 21.63 -20.50
N ALA A 64 3.10 20.87 -19.56
CA ALA A 64 2.38 19.89 -18.78
C ALA A 64 1.34 20.52 -17.86
N LYS A 65 1.65 21.66 -17.25
CA LYS A 65 0.66 22.40 -16.43
C LYS A 65 -0.52 22.89 -17.26
N ILE A 66 -0.26 23.46 -18.44
CA ILE A 66 -1.32 23.89 -19.37
C ILE A 66 -2.17 22.68 -19.77
N ARG A 67 -1.53 21.55 -20.11
CA ARG A 67 -2.22 20.31 -20.49
C ARG A 67 -3.25 19.85 -19.44
N ILE A 68 -2.99 20.06 -18.13
CA ILE A 68 -3.91 19.70 -17.05
C ILE A 68 -5.24 20.45 -17.17
N PHE A 69 -5.24 21.74 -17.56
CA PHE A 69 -6.48 22.49 -17.72
C PHE A 69 -7.36 21.96 -18.85
N PHE A 70 -6.78 21.34 -19.88
CA PHE A 70 -7.54 20.72 -20.96
C PHE A 70 -8.15 19.36 -20.59
N GLU A 71 -7.92 18.84 -19.37
CA GLU A 71 -8.51 17.58 -18.90
C GLU A 71 -10.05 17.59 -18.97
N ILE A 72 -10.68 18.74 -18.73
CA ILE A 72 -12.13 18.90 -18.74
C ILE A 72 -12.78 18.61 -20.09
N PHE A 73 -12.03 18.73 -21.19
CA PHE A 73 -12.49 18.46 -22.56
C PHE A 73 -12.22 17.03 -23.02
N ILE A 74 -11.54 16.22 -22.21
CA ILE A 74 -11.23 14.84 -22.57
C ILE A 74 -12.45 13.96 -22.37
N LYS A 75 -12.79 13.18 -23.41
CA LYS A 75 -13.90 12.21 -23.35
C LYS A 75 -13.66 11.18 -22.23
N LYS A 76 -14.77 10.78 -21.61
CA LYS A 76 -14.81 9.73 -20.59
C LYS A 76 -14.00 8.50 -20.99
N SER A 77 -13.42 7.84 -20.03
CA SER A 77 -12.56 6.69 -20.25
C SER A 77 -13.35 5.38 -20.23
N ASP A 78 -12.85 4.38 -20.96
CA ASP A 78 -13.38 3.01 -20.93
C ASP A 78 -12.92 2.29 -19.63
N ASN A 79 -13.63 1.23 -19.29
CA ASN A 79 -13.43 0.50 -18.02
C ASN A 79 -12.11 -0.29 -17.94
N SER A 80 -11.44 -0.49 -19.07
CA SER A 80 -10.27 -1.39 -19.20
C SER A 80 -8.92 -0.69 -19.15
N LEU A 81 -8.86 0.62 -18.86
CA LEU A 81 -7.61 1.37 -18.93
C LEU A 81 -6.64 1.00 -17.81
N SER A 82 -5.35 0.95 -18.17
CA SER A 82 -4.28 0.98 -17.19
C SER A 82 -4.20 2.34 -16.49
N VAL A 83 -3.59 2.39 -15.31
CA VAL A 83 -3.29 3.66 -14.65
C VAL A 83 -2.48 4.58 -15.56
N TYR A 84 -1.46 4.03 -16.25
CA TYR A 84 -0.65 4.80 -17.18
C TYR A 84 -1.49 5.42 -18.30
N ASP A 85 -2.31 4.62 -18.98
CA ASP A 85 -3.09 5.09 -20.13
C ASP A 85 -4.15 6.11 -19.71
N PHE A 86 -4.78 5.90 -18.55
CA PHE A 86 -5.74 6.84 -17.97
C PHE A 86 -5.09 8.22 -17.73
N PHE A 87 -3.98 8.27 -17.00
CA PHE A 87 -3.34 9.54 -16.68
C PHE A 87 -2.66 10.17 -17.88
N LYS A 88 -2.05 9.39 -18.79
CA LYS A 88 -1.50 9.87 -20.04
C LYS A 88 -2.58 10.52 -20.90
N LYS A 89 -3.75 9.88 -21.06
CA LYS A 89 -4.88 10.40 -21.81
C LYS A 89 -5.40 11.71 -21.21
N ARG A 90 -5.60 11.78 -19.90
CA ARG A 90 -6.24 12.91 -19.22
C ARG A 90 -5.29 14.05 -18.89
N PHE A 91 -4.16 13.76 -18.31
CA PHE A 91 -3.24 14.77 -17.75
C PHE A 91 -1.91 14.88 -18.50
N GLY A 92 -1.64 13.96 -19.43
CA GLY A 92 -0.39 13.89 -20.18
C GLY A 92 0.67 13.01 -19.51
N LYS A 93 1.66 12.61 -20.33
CA LYS A 93 2.72 11.68 -19.94
C LYS A 93 3.58 12.21 -18.78
N GLU A 94 3.95 13.49 -18.82
CA GLU A 94 4.82 14.07 -17.78
C GLU A 94 4.16 14.06 -16.40
N PHE A 95 2.85 14.36 -16.33
CA PHE A 95 2.10 14.29 -15.07
C PHE A 95 2.13 12.87 -14.48
N HIS A 96 1.90 11.87 -15.33
CA HIS A 96 1.99 10.48 -14.91
C HIS A 96 3.39 10.14 -14.41
N ASP A 97 4.43 10.37 -15.21
CA ASP A 97 5.80 9.91 -14.94
C ASP A 97 6.42 10.60 -13.71
N VAL A 98 6.01 11.85 -13.43
CA VAL A 98 6.59 12.65 -12.34
C VAL A 98 5.82 12.51 -11.03
N LEU A 99 4.50 12.36 -11.09
CA LEU A 99 3.66 12.37 -9.87
C LEU A 99 3.00 11.02 -9.59
N ILE A 100 2.38 10.41 -10.59
CA ILE A 100 1.55 9.21 -10.38
C ILE A 100 2.41 7.96 -10.25
N GLU A 101 3.37 7.77 -11.13
CA GLU A 101 4.21 6.58 -11.12
C GLU A 101 5.03 6.45 -9.83
N PRO A 102 5.74 7.50 -9.32
CA PRO A 102 6.43 7.41 -8.04
C PRO A 102 5.48 7.12 -6.88
N PHE A 103 4.31 7.77 -6.86
CA PHE A 103 3.32 7.55 -5.82
C PHE A 103 2.83 6.11 -5.78
N LEU A 104 2.41 5.55 -6.91
CA LEU A 104 1.90 4.19 -6.98
C LEU A 104 3.01 3.14 -6.81
N THR A 105 4.20 3.41 -7.28
CA THR A 105 5.36 2.56 -7.01
C THR A 105 5.67 2.52 -5.50
N GLY A 106 5.53 3.64 -4.81
CA GLY A 106 5.70 3.69 -3.34
C GLY A 106 4.59 2.98 -2.55
N VAL A 107 3.41 2.80 -3.12
CA VAL A 107 2.26 2.15 -2.45
C VAL A 107 2.10 0.68 -2.86
N TYR A 108 2.15 0.41 -4.16
CA TYR A 108 1.90 -0.92 -4.74
C TYR A 108 3.19 -1.64 -5.18
N ALA A 109 4.30 -0.93 -5.29
CA ALA A 109 5.54 -1.40 -5.88
C ALA A 109 5.36 -2.02 -7.30
N GLY A 110 4.27 -1.65 -7.97
CA GLY A 110 3.79 -2.25 -9.22
C GLY A 110 4.15 -1.46 -10.46
N ASN A 111 3.73 -1.98 -11.62
CA ASN A 111 3.87 -1.35 -12.92
C ASN A 111 2.55 -0.68 -13.33
N THR A 112 2.50 0.64 -13.37
CA THR A 112 1.30 1.42 -13.71
C THR A 112 0.70 1.09 -15.08
N ARG A 113 1.48 0.51 -16.00
CA ARG A 113 1.00 0.06 -17.33
C ARG A 113 0.21 -1.25 -17.28
N LYS A 114 0.37 -2.03 -16.20
CA LYS A 114 -0.31 -3.30 -15.99
C LYS A 114 -1.39 -3.22 -14.90
N MET A 115 -1.50 -2.09 -14.20
CA MET A 115 -2.42 -1.89 -13.09
C MET A 115 -3.73 -1.27 -13.57
N SER A 116 -4.87 -1.81 -13.14
CA SER A 116 -6.20 -1.28 -13.45
C SER A 116 -6.48 0.01 -12.69
N ILE A 117 -6.81 1.09 -13.41
CA ILE A 117 -7.21 2.37 -12.80
C ILE A 117 -8.42 2.20 -11.88
N LYS A 118 -9.39 1.39 -12.28
CA LYS A 118 -10.64 1.13 -11.55
C LYS A 118 -10.42 0.54 -10.17
N HIS A 119 -9.44 -0.35 -10.03
CA HIS A 119 -9.16 -1.04 -8.77
C HIS A 119 -8.09 -0.35 -7.92
N VAL A 120 -7.08 0.24 -8.56
CA VAL A 120 -5.95 0.89 -7.88
C VAL A 120 -6.31 2.28 -7.36
N LEU A 121 -7.04 3.06 -8.15
CA LEU A 121 -7.45 4.43 -7.83
C LEU A 121 -8.97 4.59 -8.00
N LYS A 122 -9.72 3.68 -7.41
CA LYS A 122 -11.17 3.57 -7.51
C LYS A 122 -11.89 4.93 -7.37
N LYS A 123 -11.54 5.72 -6.37
CA LYS A 123 -12.17 7.04 -6.13
C LYS A 123 -11.95 8.02 -7.30
N ILE A 124 -10.78 8.00 -7.93
CA ILE A 124 -10.48 8.86 -9.09
C ILE A 124 -11.27 8.39 -10.30
N TRP A 125 -11.28 7.08 -10.53
CA TRP A 125 -12.04 6.46 -11.60
C TRP A 125 -13.55 6.74 -11.46
N GLU A 126 -14.14 6.54 -10.27
CA GLU A 126 -15.56 6.84 -10.01
C GLU A 126 -15.90 8.31 -10.23
N VAL A 127 -15.03 9.23 -9.82
CA VAL A 127 -15.22 10.67 -10.05
C VAL A 127 -15.25 10.96 -11.55
N GLU A 128 -14.32 10.41 -12.32
CA GLU A 128 -14.28 10.56 -13.77
C GLU A 128 -15.51 9.93 -14.42
N GLN A 129 -15.93 8.74 -13.97
CA GLN A 129 -17.12 8.06 -14.50
C GLN A 129 -18.42 8.84 -14.24
N ASN A 130 -18.54 9.49 -13.10
CA ASN A 130 -19.75 10.20 -12.72
C ASN A 130 -19.83 11.61 -13.30
N TYR A 131 -18.70 12.28 -13.49
CA TYR A 131 -18.65 13.70 -13.88
C TYR A 131 -18.03 13.94 -15.27
N GLY A 132 -17.51 12.90 -15.95
CA GLY A 132 -16.82 12.99 -17.24
C GLY A 132 -15.41 13.56 -17.14
N SER A 133 -15.04 14.18 -16.02
CA SER A 133 -13.75 14.80 -15.74
C SER A 133 -13.37 14.63 -14.28
N VAL A 134 -12.11 14.36 -14.03
CA VAL A 134 -11.55 14.27 -12.67
C VAL A 134 -11.56 15.64 -12.01
N ILE A 135 -11.16 16.68 -12.74
CA ILE A 135 -11.10 18.06 -12.21
C ILE A 135 -12.50 18.56 -11.86
N LEU A 136 -13.44 18.48 -12.81
CA LEU A 136 -14.82 18.93 -12.57
C LEU A 136 -15.48 18.13 -11.44
N GLY A 137 -15.21 16.84 -11.37
CA GLY A 137 -15.75 16.01 -10.32
C GLY A 137 -15.25 16.39 -8.93
N PHE A 138 -13.98 16.70 -8.76
CA PHE A 138 -13.45 17.19 -7.48
C PHE A 138 -13.98 18.58 -7.11
N ILE A 139 -14.20 19.46 -8.09
CA ILE A 139 -14.79 20.79 -7.86
C ILE A 139 -16.25 20.64 -7.41
N LYS A 140 -17.05 19.80 -8.09
CA LYS A 140 -18.49 19.60 -7.80
C LYS A 140 -18.73 18.78 -6.54
N LYS A 141 -17.87 17.84 -6.22
CA LYS A 141 -18.00 16.98 -5.06
C LYS A 141 -17.63 17.77 -3.81
N LYS A 142 -18.59 18.51 -3.23
CA LYS A 142 -18.47 19.07 -1.86
C LYS A 142 -18.25 17.90 -0.90
N SER A 143 -16.99 17.62 -0.59
CA SER A 143 -16.63 16.44 0.19
C SER A 143 -16.94 16.68 1.68
N ARG A 144 -17.89 15.93 2.22
CA ARG A 144 -18.01 15.65 3.66
C ARG A 144 -17.02 14.56 4.10
N ASN A 145 -15.90 14.43 3.43
CA ASN A 145 -14.99 13.33 3.68
C ASN A 145 -14.14 13.59 4.94
N ILE A 146 -14.02 12.53 5.74
CA ILE A 146 -13.01 12.44 6.79
C ILE A 146 -11.66 12.80 6.16
N THR A 147 -11.03 13.87 6.63
CA THR A 147 -9.66 14.18 6.21
C THR A 147 -8.77 13.02 6.66
N PRO A 148 -8.16 12.27 5.74
CA PRO A 148 -7.35 11.13 6.10
C PRO A 148 -6.19 11.57 7.01
N LYS A 149 -6.07 10.92 8.17
CA LYS A 149 -4.96 11.18 9.10
C LYS A 149 -4.14 9.91 9.23
N SER A 150 -2.85 10.00 8.95
CA SER A 150 -1.91 8.93 9.27
C SER A 150 -1.74 8.84 10.78
N PHE A 151 -1.53 7.64 11.29
CA PHE A 151 -1.20 7.42 12.70
C PHE A 151 -0.29 6.21 12.87
N ASN A 152 0.30 6.11 14.04
CA ASN A 152 1.02 4.95 14.55
C ASN A 152 0.65 4.77 16.02
N PHE A 153 1.16 3.75 16.68
CA PHE A 153 1.01 3.54 18.12
C PHE A 153 2.35 3.76 18.84
N LYS A 154 2.27 3.94 20.15
CA LYS A 154 3.43 4.22 21.01
C LYS A 154 4.54 3.16 20.87
N ASN A 155 4.18 1.87 20.78
CA ASN A 155 5.13 0.76 20.60
C ASN A 155 5.14 0.21 19.16
N GLY A 156 4.59 0.97 18.18
CA GLY A 156 4.49 0.56 16.79
C GLY A 156 3.16 -0.11 16.44
N LEU A 157 2.98 -0.44 15.15
CA LEU A 157 1.71 -1.00 14.66
C LEU A 157 1.38 -2.40 15.20
N SER A 158 2.33 -3.12 15.75
CA SER A 158 2.08 -4.38 16.43
C SER A 158 1.15 -4.24 17.64
N ASP A 159 1.04 -3.06 18.25
CA ASP A 159 0.09 -2.81 19.34
C ASP A 159 -1.34 -3.12 18.91
N LEU A 160 -1.73 -2.82 17.66
CA LEU A 160 -3.06 -3.14 17.15
C LEU A 160 -3.32 -4.65 17.15
N THR A 161 -2.41 -5.43 16.55
CA THR A 161 -2.56 -6.89 16.48
C THR A 161 -2.45 -7.54 17.85
N ASN A 162 -1.57 -7.04 18.73
CA ASN A 162 -1.41 -7.52 20.09
C ASN A 162 -2.69 -7.29 20.91
N LYS A 163 -3.34 -6.13 20.77
CA LYS A 163 -4.60 -5.84 21.47
C LYS A 163 -5.77 -6.68 20.96
N ILE A 164 -5.84 -6.94 19.67
CA ILE A 164 -6.81 -7.88 19.10
C ILE A 164 -6.55 -9.27 19.67
N HIS A 165 -5.30 -9.74 19.63
CA HIS A 165 -4.91 -11.04 20.19
C HIS A 165 -5.30 -11.17 21.65
N GLN A 166 -5.01 -10.17 22.50
CA GLN A 166 -5.40 -10.19 23.92
C GLN A 166 -6.90 -10.38 24.13
N LYS A 167 -7.75 -9.81 23.26
CA LYS A 167 -9.21 -9.94 23.36
C LYS A 167 -9.74 -11.31 22.96
N ILE A 168 -9.08 -12.00 22.05
CA ILE A 168 -9.59 -13.25 21.46
C ILE A 168 -8.62 -14.43 21.60
N LYS A 169 -7.63 -14.33 22.51
CA LYS A 169 -6.55 -15.33 22.68
C LYS A 169 -7.05 -16.76 22.80
N ASP A 170 -8.15 -16.96 23.55
CA ASP A 170 -8.72 -18.29 23.80
C ASP A 170 -9.43 -18.89 22.58
N LYS A 171 -9.62 -18.06 21.51
CA LYS A 171 -10.23 -18.46 20.24
C LYS A 171 -9.20 -18.64 19.11
N ILE A 172 -7.90 -18.39 19.40
CA ILE A 172 -6.83 -18.48 18.41
C ILE A 172 -6.08 -19.81 18.61
N ARG A 173 -5.86 -20.52 17.52
CA ARG A 173 -5.00 -21.70 17.46
C ARG A 173 -3.79 -21.40 16.60
N PHE A 174 -2.63 -21.32 17.25
CA PHE A 174 -1.35 -21.16 16.57
C PHE A 174 -0.84 -22.51 16.03
N ASN A 175 0.20 -22.46 15.17
CA ASN A 175 0.82 -23.62 14.54
C ASN A 175 -0.18 -24.52 13.80
N SER A 176 -1.23 -23.90 13.23
CA SER A 176 -2.36 -24.56 12.58
C SER A 176 -2.34 -24.23 11.09
N LYS A 177 -1.52 -24.96 10.32
CA LYS A 177 -1.42 -24.80 8.85
C LYS A 177 -2.61 -25.50 8.20
N ILE A 178 -3.46 -24.73 7.53
CA ILE A 178 -4.56 -25.31 6.73
C ILE A 178 -3.97 -25.93 5.48
N THR A 179 -4.31 -27.19 5.21
CA THR A 179 -3.79 -27.98 4.09
C THR A 179 -4.85 -28.32 3.06
N SER A 180 -6.14 -28.31 3.44
CA SER A 180 -7.25 -28.40 2.49
C SER A 180 -8.53 -27.81 3.06
N ILE A 181 -9.40 -27.39 2.17
CA ILE A 181 -10.78 -27.00 2.46
C ILE A 181 -11.67 -27.82 1.51
N SER A 182 -12.67 -28.49 2.03
CA SER A 182 -13.68 -29.21 1.26
C SER A 182 -15.09 -28.83 1.69
N LYS A 183 -16.08 -29.09 0.85
CA LYS A 183 -17.48 -28.92 1.19
C LYS A 183 -18.13 -30.29 1.27
N ILE A 184 -18.75 -30.58 2.41
CA ILE A 184 -19.46 -31.82 2.69
C ILE A 184 -20.89 -31.43 3.05
N GLU A 185 -21.83 -31.72 2.15
CA GLU A 185 -23.22 -31.27 2.27
C GLU A 185 -23.32 -29.73 2.46
N ASN A 186 -23.78 -29.29 3.62
CA ASN A 186 -23.93 -27.89 3.99
C ASN A 186 -22.82 -27.37 4.92
N LEU A 187 -21.77 -28.16 5.13
CA LEU A 187 -20.66 -27.83 6.01
C LEU A 187 -19.36 -27.70 5.22
N TYR A 188 -18.45 -26.89 5.73
CA TYR A 188 -17.05 -26.82 5.29
C TYR A 188 -16.19 -27.65 6.22
N GLU A 189 -15.41 -28.57 5.67
CA GLU A 189 -14.39 -29.32 6.39
C GLU A 189 -13.02 -28.73 6.10
N ILE A 190 -12.29 -28.39 7.14
CA ILE A 190 -10.97 -27.77 7.09
C ILE A 190 -9.97 -28.75 7.67
N THR A 191 -9.00 -29.19 6.87
CA THR A 191 -7.90 -30.03 7.34
C THR A 191 -6.73 -29.17 7.77
N VAL A 192 -6.25 -29.38 8.98
CA VAL A 192 -5.12 -28.68 9.59
C VAL A 192 -3.98 -29.65 9.81
N ASN A 193 -2.75 -29.27 9.43
CA ASN A 193 -1.52 -30.05 9.58
C ASN A 193 -1.60 -31.46 8.97
N ASN A 194 -2.41 -31.63 7.91
CA ASN A 194 -2.70 -32.89 7.20
C ASN A 194 -3.49 -33.95 7.97
N ASP A 195 -3.95 -33.67 9.18
CA ASP A 195 -4.54 -34.69 10.06
C ASP A 195 -5.82 -34.18 10.73
N ILE A 196 -5.76 -33.05 11.42
CA ILE A 196 -6.85 -32.56 12.26
C ILE A 196 -7.95 -31.94 11.40
N LYS A 197 -9.19 -32.41 11.54
CA LYS A 197 -10.35 -31.93 10.80
C LYS A 197 -11.28 -31.10 11.67
N TYR A 198 -11.67 -29.95 11.16
CA TYR A 198 -12.69 -29.08 11.74
C TYR A 198 -13.85 -28.91 10.77
N ARG A 199 -15.07 -28.90 11.28
CA ARG A 199 -16.28 -28.64 10.48
C ARG A 199 -16.96 -27.38 10.97
N CYS A 200 -17.43 -26.57 10.04
CA CYS A 200 -18.17 -25.33 10.32
C CYS A 200 -19.24 -25.07 9.25
N SER A 201 -20.31 -24.40 9.66
CA SER A 201 -21.35 -23.93 8.71
C SER A 201 -20.97 -22.62 8.02
N LYS A 202 -20.17 -21.76 8.67
CA LYS A 202 -19.69 -20.50 8.09
C LYS A 202 -18.18 -20.45 8.12
N LEU A 203 -17.58 -20.03 7.01
CA LEU A 203 -16.12 -19.92 6.86
C LEU A 203 -15.71 -18.57 6.31
N ILE A 204 -14.82 -17.85 7.02
CA ILE A 204 -14.18 -16.65 6.55
C ILE A 204 -12.72 -16.96 6.25
N CYS A 205 -12.32 -16.81 5.00
CA CYS A 205 -10.95 -17.03 4.57
C CYS A 205 -10.22 -15.70 4.39
N THR A 206 -9.14 -15.49 5.14
CA THR A 206 -8.35 -14.25 5.14
C THR A 206 -6.90 -14.43 4.68
N ILE A 207 -6.54 -15.65 4.27
CA ILE A 207 -5.18 -15.96 3.80
C ILE A 207 -4.92 -15.35 2.41
N PRO A 208 -3.63 -15.15 2.01
CA PRO A 208 -3.30 -14.63 0.68
C PRO A 208 -3.87 -15.49 -0.45
N ALA A 209 -4.15 -14.86 -1.60
CA ALA A 209 -4.75 -15.55 -2.76
C ALA A 209 -3.94 -16.77 -3.22
N TYR A 210 -2.61 -16.66 -3.25
CA TYR A 210 -1.73 -17.77 -3.63
C TYR A 210 -1.80 -18.96 -2.66
N ALA A 211 -2.09 -18.71 -1.38
CA ALA A 211 -2.25 -19.77 -0.40
C ALA A 211 -3.65 -20.39 -0.50
N LEU A 212 -4.69 -19.57 -0.69
CA LEU A 212 -6.05 -20.08 -0.87
C LEU A 212 -6.17 -20.91 -2.14
N SER A 213 -5.53 -20.52 -3.22
CA SER A 213 -5.57 -21.23 -4.50
C SER A 213 -5.08 -22.68 -4.41
N GLU A 214 -4.23 -23.02 -3.46
CA GLU A 214 -3.68 -24.37 -3.30
C GLU A 214 -4.59 -25.30 -2.47
N ILE A 215 -5.53 -24.76 -1.70
CA ILE A 215 -6.29 -25.53 -0.70
C ILE A 215 -7.80 -25.49 -0.92
N ILE A 216 -8.31 -24.63 -1.80
CA ILE A 216 -9.74 -24.48 -2.08
C ILE A 216 -10.27 -25.61 -2.96
N PHE A 217 -11.48 -26.10 -2.67
CA PHE A 217 -12.12 -27.20 -3.40
C PHE A 217 -12.67 -26.84 -4.79
N ASP A 218 -12.81 -25.54 -5.11
CA ASP A 218 -13.33 -25.07 -6.40
C ASP A 218 -12.16 -24.81 -7.35
N GLU A 219 -12.01 -25.66 -8.36
CA GLU A 219 -10.91 -25.57 -9.32
C GLU A 219 -10.93 -24.26 -10.12
N LYS A 220 -12.13 -23.79 -10.51
CA LYS A 220 -12.26 -22.52 -11.26
C LYS A 220 -11.77 -21.34 -10.44
N LEU A 221 -12.13 -21.29 -9.16
CA LEU A 221 -11.66 -20.27 -8.24
C LEU A 221 -10.15 -20.39 -8.00
N SER A 222 -9.63 -21.61 -7.80
CA SER A 222 -8.20 -21.88 -7.67
C SER A 222 -7.41 -21.29 -8.82
N GLN A 223 -7.78 -21.62 -10.07
CA GLN A 223 -7.12 -21.09 -11.28
C GLN A 223 -7.27 -19.56 -11.41
N THR A 224 -8.38 -19.01 -10.97
CA THR A 224 -8.60 -17.55 -10.96
C THR A 224 -7.69 -16.85 -9.96
N LEU A 225 -7.57 -17.36 -8.74
CA LEU A 225 -6.72 -16.80 -7.70
C LEU A 225 -5.22 -16.87 -8.07
N LYS A 226 -4.78 -17.90 -8.80
CA LYS A 226 -3.41 -18.03 -9.33
C LYS A 226 -3.02 -16.93 -10.30
N LYS A 227 -3.98 -16.23 -10.92
CA LYS A 227 -3.72 -15.06 -11.78
C LYS A 227 -3.28 -13.82 -11.01
N ILE A 228 -3.54 -13.76 -9.70
CA ILE A 228 -3.13 -12.62 -8.88
C ILE A 228 -1.62 -12.70 -8.64
N SER A 229 -0.88 -11.87 -9.34
CA SER A 229 0.56 -11.77 -9.12
C SER A 229 0.88 -10.98 -7.85
N TYR A 230 1.97 -11.33 -7.20
CA TYR A 230 2.52 -10.61 -6.05
C TYR A 230 3.93 -10.15 -6.39
N CYS A 231 4.27 -8.92 -6.03
CA CYS A 231 5.62 -8.44 -6.21
C CYS A 231 6.46 -8.63 -4.95
N PRO A 232 7.76 -8.97 -5.09
CA PRO A 232 8.67 -9.05 -3.96
C PRO A 232 9.05 -7.65 -3.46
N ILE A 233 9.19 -7.51 -2.13
CA ILE A 233 9.62 -6.27 -1.48
C ILE A 233 10.68 -6.58 -0.44
N TYR A 234 11.83 -5.95 -0.58
CA TYR A 234 12.86 -5.90 0.43
C TYR A 234 12.73 -4.61 1.23
N VAL A 235 12.54 -4.75 2.52
CA VAL A 235 12.39 -3.66 3.49
C VAL A 235 13.67 -3.58 4.31
N LEU A 236 14.33 -2.43 4.30
CA LEU A 236 15.56 -2.19 5.04
C LEU A 236 15.36 -1.01 6.00
N HIS A 237 15.52 -1.26 7.29
CA HIS A 237 15.53 -0.23 8.33
C HIS A 237 16.97 0.16 8.63
N LEU A 238 17.24 1.46 8.65
CA LEU A 238 18.56 2.03 8.90
C LEU A 238 18.52 3.03 10.04
N GLY A 239 19.36 2.84 11.03
CA GLY A 239 19.67 3.84 12.07
C GLY A 239 20.85 4.69 11.65
N LEU A 240 20.72 6.01 11.74
CA LEU A 240 21.71 7.01 11.33
C LEU A 240 22.01 7.98 12.45
N GLU A 241 23.21 8.57 12.42
CA GLU A 241 23.60 9.69 13.29
C GLU A 241 22.95 10.99 12.74
N LYS A 242 22.02 11.57 13.48
CA LYS A 242 21.18 12.69 13.01
C LYS A 242 21.99 13.92 12.61
N GLN A 243 23.04 14.27 13.38
CA GLN A 243 23.89 15.42 13.14
C GLN A 243 24.77 15.28 11.88
N LYS A 244 24.92 14.07 11.37
CA LYS A 244 25.71 13.78 10.16
C LYS A 244 24.91 13.89 8.86
N ILE A 245 23.60 14.20 8.96
CA ILE A 245 22.72 14.46 7.81
C ILE A 245 22.73 15.96 7.53
N LYS A 246 23.28 16.36 6.37
CA LYS A 246 23.45 17.79 6.03
C LYS A 246 22.26 18.37 5.27
N ASN A 247 21.51 17.56 4.51
CA ASN A 247 20.33 18.02 3.79
C ASN A 247 19.09 18.05 4.68
N ASP A 248 18.17 19.00 4.44
CA ASP A 248 16.87 19.02 5.09
C ASP A 248 16.01 17.85 4.61
N ILE A 249 15.81 16.87 5.49
CA ILE A 249 14.90 15.72 5.31
C ILE A 249 13.65 15.84 6.20
N SER A 250 13.31 17.05 6.63
CA SER A 250 12.11 17.30 7.46
C SER A 250 10.83 17.06 6.64
N GLY A 251 10.41 15.81 6.61
CA GLY A 251 9.26 15.35 5.83
C GLY A 251 8.94 13.89 6.05
N PHE A 252 7.92 13.42 5.33
CA PHE A 252 7.44 12.04 5.41
C PHE A 252 8.42 11.05 4.77
N GLY A 253 9.01 11.45 3.63
CA GLY A 253 9.89 10.57 2.89
C GLY A 253 10.07 11.02 1.45
N VAL A 254 10.82 10.24 0.68
CA VAL A 254 11.11 10.47 -0.73
C VAL A 254 10.63 9.28 -1.57
N LEU A 255 10.06 9.58 -2.73
CA LEU A 255 9.70 8.62 -3.77
C LEU A 255 10.61 8.81 -4.98
N THR A 256 10.93 7.70 -5.67
CA THR A 256 11.80 7.71 -6.84
C THR A 256 11.06 7.40 -8.12
N LYS A 257 11.46 8.05 -9.21
CA LYS A 257 11.06 7.72 -10.58
C LYS A 257 12.04 6.72 -11.19
N PRO A 258 11.66 5.96 -12.23
CA PRO A 258 12.60 5.14 -12.98
C PRO A 258 13.84 5.91 -13.47
N SER A 259 13.62 7.15 -13.95
CA SER A 259 14.70 8.03 -14.44
C SER A 259 15.68 8.53 -13.39
N ASP A 260 15.38 8.37 -12.11
CA ASP A 260 16.30 8.75 -11.02
C ASP A 260 17.42 7.72 -10.83
N ASN A 261 17.28 6.53 -11.42
CA ASN A 261 18.25 5.42 -11.37
C ASN A 261 18.78 5.13 -9.96
N LYS A 262 17.86 5.04 -8.99
CA LYS A 262 18.17 4.71 -7.59
C LYS A 262 17.96 3.24 -7.32
N SER A 263 18.71 2.71 -6.36
CA SER A 263 18.61 1.31 -5.90
C SER A 263 17.43 1.07 -4.95
N PHE A 264 16.50 2.00 -4.83
CA PHE A 264 15.30 1.89 -3.99
C PHE A 264 14.09 2.57 -4.65
N LEU A 265 12.90 2.15 -4.24
CA LEU A 265 11.62 2.70 -4.68
C LEU A 265 11.25 3.98 -3.90
N GLY A 266 11.62 4.01 -2.63
CA GLY A 266 11.37 5.15 -1.75
C GLY A 266 11.97 4.94 -0.37
N ILE A 267 12.00 6.02 0.39
CA ILE A 267 12.47 6.06 1.77
C ILE A 267 11.43 6.75 2.63
N ILE A 268 11.09 6.17 3.76
CA ILE A 268 10.28 6.80 4.80
C ILE A 268 11.22 7.29 5.90
N PHE A 269 11.09 8.55 6.30
CA PHE A 269 11.88 9.15 7.38
C PHE A 269 11.15 8.97 8.72
N ASN A 270 11.15 7.74 9.25
CA ASN A 270 10.30 7.32 10.37
C ASN A 270 10.41 8.24 11.59
N SER A 271 11.63 8.55 12.05
CA SER A 271 11.86 9.40 13.23
C SER A 271 11.51 10.88 13.00
N ARG A 272 11.49 11.33 11.74
CA ARG A 272 11.03 12.68 11.40
C ARG A 272 9.52 12.79 11.48
N ILE A 273 8.81 11.72 11.13
CA ILE A 273 7.35 11.64 11.22
C ILE A 273 6.92 11.38 12.66
N PHE A 274 7.54 10.41 13.31
CA PHE A 274 7.26 9.94 14.67
C PHE A 274 8.52 9.98 15.51
N PRO A 275 8.81 11.09 16.22
CA PRO A 275 10.08 11.26 16.95
C PRO A 275 10.37 10.19 18.00
N HIS A 276 9.35 9.53 18.53
CA HIS A 276 9.49 8.51 19.58
C HIS A 276 10.11 7.18 19.10
N VAL A 277 10.22 6.95 17.76
CA VAL A 277 10.73 5.68 17.22
C VAL A 277 12.26 5.58 17.16
N ALA A 278 12.96 6.65 17.55
CA ALA A 278 14.42 6.69 17.64
C ALA A 278 14.88 7.62 18.77
N PRO A 279 16.08 7.44 19.34
CA PRO A 279 16.70 8.41 20.23
C PRO A 279 16.81 9.80 19.58
N SER A 280 16.82 10.86 20.40
CA SER A 280 16.75 12.26 19.92
C SER A 280 17.91 12.67 19.00
N ASP A 281 19.08 12.05 19.17
CA ASP A 281 20.32 12.27 18.41
C ASP A 281 20.46 11.30 17.21
N LYS A 282 19.48 10.42 16.98
CA LYS A 282 19.47 9.43 15.90
C LYS A 282 18.29 9.63 14.96
N ASP A 283 18.43 9.12 13.75
CA ASP A 283 17.35 9.00 12.78
C ASP A 283 17.11 7.55 12.39
N LEU A 284 15.85 7.17 12.28
CA LEU A 284 15.41 5.89 11.73
C LEU A 284 14.77 6.12 10.36
N MET A 285 15.21 5.35 9.38
CA MET A 285 14.66 5.33 8.02
C MET A 285 14.21 3.93 7.63
N THR A 286 13.13 3.86 6.85
CA THR A 286 12.74 2.63 6.15
C THR A 286 12.93 2.82 4.66
N VAL A 287 13.74 1.96 4.06
CA VAL A 287 14.04 1.93 2.62
C VAL A 287 13.30 0.75 2.00
N MET A 288 12.60 0.99 0.90
CA MET A 288 11.87 -0.04 0.16
C MET A 288 12.54 -0.28 -1.19
N VAL A 289 12.84 -1.55 -1.50
CA VAL A 289 13.53 -1.99 -2.71
C VAL A 289 12.76 -3.14 -3.35
N GLY A 290 12.85 -3.30 -4.66
CA GLY A 290 12.22 -4.40 -5.39
C GLY A 290 10.97 -3.97 -6.15
N GLY A 291 9.85 -4.63 -5.88
CA GLY A 291 8.66 -4.47 -6.70
C GLY A 291 8.90 -4.91 -8.14
N THR A 292 7.93 -4.67 -9.01
CA THR A 292 8.03 -5.03 -10.44
C THR A 292 9.12 -4.26 -11.20
N ARG A 293 9.56 -3.12 -10.65
CA ARG A 293 10.54 -2.25 -11.32
C ARG A 293 11.98 -2.66 -11.04
N GLN A 294 12.26 -3.21 -9.88
CA GLN A 294 13.62 -3.46 -9.38
C GLN A 294 13.82 -4.91 -8.90
N GLU A 295 12.99 -5.84 -9.38
CA GLU A 295 13.08 -7.25 -9.00
C GLU A 295 14.49 -7.83 -9.21
N GLN A 296 15.18 -7.40 -10.28
CA GLN A 296 16.55 -7.86 -10.57
C GLN A 296 17.55 -7.48 -9.46
N LEU A 297 17.33 -6.36 -8.75
CA LEU A 297 18.19 -5.98 -7.63
C LEU A 297 18.11 -6.97 -6.48
N LEU A 298 16.97 -7.64 -6.30
CA LEU A 298 16.76 -8.62 -5.23
C LEU A 298 17.49 -9.96 -5.49
N LYS A 299 17.98 -10.17 -6.72
CA LYS A 299 18.82 -11.32 -7.10
C LYS A 299 20.31 -11.05 -6.90
N THR A 300 20.67 -9.80 -6.60
CA THR A 300 22.04 -9.40 -6.29
C THR A 300 22.41 -9.89 -4.90
N ASP A 301 23.72 -10.14 -4.67
CA ASP A 301 24.22 -10.39 -3.33
C ASP A 301 23.78 -9.32 -2.34
N LYS A 302 23.41 -9.73 -1.12
CA LYS A 302 22.79 -8.84 -0.12
C LYS A 302 23.70 -7.72 0.34
N ASP A 303 25.01 -7.98 0.46
CA ASP A 303 25.96 -6.97 0.94
C ASP A 303 26.27 -5.98 -0.18
N LEU A 304 26.41 -6.44 -1.42
CA LEU A 304 26.53 -5.57 -2.59
C LEU A 304 25.30 -4.69 -2.77
N LEU A 305 24.11 -5.25 -2.59
CA LEU A 305 22.86 -4.48 -2.63
C LEU A 305 22.81 -3.43 -1.51
N PHE A 306 23.17 -3.81 -0.30
CA PHE A 306 23.24 -2.91 0.85
C PHE A 306 24.18 -1.74 0.60
N ASP A 307 25.41 -2.01 0.13
CA ASP A 307 26.41 -0.98 -0.17
C ASP A 307 25.93 -0.02 -1.25
N LYS A 308 25.23 -0.53 -2.26
CA LYS A 308 24.63 0.29 -3.31
C LYS A 308 23.55 1.20 -2.75
N ILE A 309 22.66 0.68 -1.89
CA ILE A 309 21.60 1.44 -1.23
C ILE A 309 22.20 2.55 -0.35
N VAL A 310 23.16 2.19 0.50
CA VAL A 310 23.83 3.15 1.40
C VAL A 310 24.54 4.25 0.61
N ARG A 311 25.21 3.92 -0.49
CA ARG A 311 25.85 4.88 -1.38
C ARG A 311 24.85 5.87 -1.98
N ASP A 312 23.71 5.38 -2.44
CA ASP A 312 22.64 6.21 -2.99
C ASP A 312 22.01 7.14 -1.93
N ILE A 313 21.80 6.63 -0.71
CA ILE A 313 21.31 7.40 0.42
C ILE A 313 22.30 8.49 0.82
N ARG A 314 23.57 8.13 1.02
CA ARG A 314 24.64 9.08 1.38
C ARG A 314 24.70 10.27 0.43
N LYS A 315 24.62 10.01 -0.88
CA LYS A 315 24.57 11.07 -1.91
C LYS A 315 23.31 11.91 -1.83
N LEU A 316 22.14 11.29 -1.59
CA LEU A 316 20.86 11.96 -1.63
C LEU A 316 20.65 12.91 -0.45
N ILE A 317 21.03 12.49 0.75
CA ILE A 317 20.83 13.26 1.99
C ILE A 317 22.12 13.90 2.51
N SER A 318 23.22 13.82 1.75
CA SER A 318 24.55 14.30 2.15
C SER A 318 24.96 13.76 3.53
N TYR A 319 24.94 12.44 3.68
CA TYR A 319 25.27 11.74 4.92
C TYR A 319 26.71 11.25 4.94
N ASP A 320 27.49 11.65 5.96
CA ASP A 320 28.89 11.26 6.15
C ASP A 320 29.14 10.43 7.42
N GLY A 321 28.08 10.05 8.14
CA GLY A 321 28.17 9.22 9.35
C GLY A 321 28.22 7.72 9.10
N ARG A 322 28.22 6.96 10.19
CA ARG A 322 28.15 5.49 10.18
C ARG A 322 26.69 5.01 10.21
N ILE A 323 26.42 3.87 9.58
CA ILE A 323 25.17 3.14 9.78
C ILE A 323 25.26 2.48 11.17
N ILE A 324 24.44 2.91 12.09
CA ILE A 324 24.46 2.45 13.50
C ILE A 324 23.50 1.30 13.77
N MET A 325 22.53 1.09 12.87
CA MET A 325 21.59 -0.02 12.93
C MET A 325 21.18 -0.43 11.52
N LYS A 326 21.15 -1.74 11.29
CA LYS A 326 20.62 -2.38 10.08
C LYS A 326 19.66 -3.48 10.50
N HIS A 327 18.46 -3.47 9.95
CA HIS A 327 17.52 -4.58 10.05
C HIS A 327 16.78 -4.70 8.73
N ASP A 328 16.71 -5.90 8.17
CA ASP A 328 16.12 -6.12 6.85
C ASP A 328 15.16 -7.32 6.82
N PHE A 329 14.26 -7.29 5.87
CA PHE A 329 13.33 -8.38 5.61
C PHE A 329 12.93 -8.43 4.13
N LEU A 330 12.95 -9.63 3.54
CA LEU A 330 12.46 -9.87 2.20
C LEU A 330 11.08 -10.53 2.25
N TRP A 331 10.12 -9.89 1.60
CA TRP A 331 8.81 -10.46 1.32
C TRP A 331 8.80 -10.93 -0.13
N ASP A 332 8.94 -12.22 -0.38
CA ASP A 332 8.93 -12.79 -1.75
C ASP A 332 7.58 -12.54 -2.45
N LYS A 333 6.49 -12.61 -1.72
CA LYS A 333 5.13 -12.34 -2.18
C LYS A 333 4.53 -11.22 -1.31
N GLY A 334 5.07 -9.98 -1.44
CA GLY A 334 4.74 -8.89 -0.54
C GLY A 334 3.41 -8.22 -0.84
N ILE A 335 3.20 -7.75 -2.08
CA ILE A 335 2.05 -6.90 -2.43
C ILE A 335 1.29 -7.47 -3.62
N PRO A 336 -0.01 -7.79 -3.47
CA PRO A 336 -0.85 -8.23 -4.60
C PRO A 336 -1.00 -7.11 -5.62
N GLN A 337 -0.99 -7.49 -6.89
CA GLN A 337 -1.11 -6.56 -8.01
C GLN A 337 -2.52 -6.62 -8.61
N TYR A 338 -3.15 -5.48 -8.74
CA TYR A 338 -4.47 -5.33 -9.34
C TYR A 338 -4.31 -5.11 -10.84
N GLY A 339 -4.26 -6.21 -11.60
CA GLY A 339 -4.10 -6.22 -13.06
C GLY A 339 -5.33 -5.73 -13.83
N LEU A 340 -5.22 -5.67 -15.14
CA LEU A 340 -6.34 -5.27 -16.01
C LEU A 340 -7.49 -6.29 -15.97
N ASP A 341 -7.20 -7.52 -15.64
CA ASP A 341 -8.14 -8.63 -15.47
C ASP A 341 -8.76 -8.71 -14.06
N HIS A 342 -8.46 -7.76 -13.19
CA HIS A 342 -8.90 -7.82 -11.79
C HIS A 342 -10.43 -7.77 -11.64
N ASP A 343 -11.16 -7.15 -12.57
CA ASP A 343 -12.63 -7.22 -12.63
C ASP A 343 -13.13 -8.66 -12.77
N TYR A 344 -12.49 -9.43 -13.65
CA TYR A 344 -12.82 -10.85 -13.81
C TYR A 344 -12.58 -11.63 -12.52
N ILE A 345 -11.43 -11.39 -11.87
CA ILE A 345 -11.07 -12.05 -10.61
C ILE A 345 -12.12 -11.76 -9.51
N ILE A 346 -12.48 -10.49 -9.34
CA ILE A 346 -13.49 -10.09 -8.35
C ILE A 346 -14.86 -10.69 -8.65
N ASN A 347 -15.26 -10.77 -9.92
CA ASN A 347 -16.52 -11.39 -10.32
C ASN A 347 -16.53 -12.89 -10.05
N GLU A 348 -15.43 -13.60 -10.30
CA GLU A 348 -15.35 -15.03 -9.98
C GLU A 348 -15.35 -15.31 -8.47
N ILE A 349 -14.70 -14.46 -7.67
CA ILE A 349 -14.81 -14.55 -6.20
C ILE A 349 -16.28 -14.38 -5.77
N LYS A 350 -16.98 -13.36 -6.29
CA LYS A 350 -18.41 -13.14 -5.99
C LYS A 350 -19.28 -14.31 -6.45
N ASN A 351 -19.03 -14.85 -7.63
CA ASN A 351 -19.76 -16.01 -8.15
C ASN A 351 -19.60 -17.22 -7.24
N PHE A 352 -18.39 -17.44 -6.73
CA PHE A 352 -18.12 -18.50 -5.75
C PHE A 352 -18.87 -18.23 -4.43
N GLU A 353 -18.79 -17.03 -3.88
CA GLU A 353 -19.48 -16.64 -2.64
C GLU A 353 -21.02 -16.75 -2.79
N ASN A 354 -21.58 -16.39 -3.94
CA ASN A 354 -23.01 -16.54 -4.22
C ASN A 354 -23.48 -18.00 -4.24
N LYS A 355 -22.64 -18.92 -4.74
CA LYS A 355 -22.90 -20.36 -4.73
C LYS A 355 -22.68 -20.99 -3.34
N ASN A 356 -21.82 -20.36 -2.53
CA ASN A 356 -21.41 -20.80 -1.20
C ASN A 356 -21.64 -19.65 -0.20
N LYS A 357 -22.92 -19.34 0.08
CA LYS A 357 -23.35 -18.13 0.82
C LYS A 357 -22.67 -17.90 2.17
N ASP A 358 -22.25 -18.98 2.82
CA ASP A 358 -21.59 -18.94 4.13
C ASP A 358 -20.06 -19.05 4.03
N PHE A 359 -19.50 -18.95 2.83
CA PHE A 359 -18.05 -18.86 2.60
C PHE A 359 -17.68 -17.45 2.13
N HIS A 360 -16.89 -16.74 2.92
CA HIS A 360 -16.48 -15.37 2.62
C HIS A 360 -14.97 -15.28 2.39
N ILE A 361 -14.57 -14.64 1.28
CA ILE A 361 -13.18 -14.43 0.94
C ILE A 361 -12.79 -12.98 1.19
N MET A 362 -11.79 -12.80 2.03
CA MET A 362 -11.31 -11.49 2.45
C MET A 362 -9.78 -11.42 2.31
N GLY A 363 -9.27 -10.22 2.10
CA GLY A 363 -7.83 -10.01 2.03
C GLY A 363 -7.49 -8.76 1.23
N ASN A 364 -6.22 -8.40 1.30
CA ASN A 364 -5.68 -7.23 0.61
C ASN A 364 -5.66 -7.36 -0.92
N TYR A 365 -6.08 -8.48 -1.47
CA TYR A 365 -6.19 -8.72 -2.91
C TYR A 365 -7.63 -8.56 -3.45
N VAL A 366 -8.62 -8.30 -2.58
CA VAL A 366 -10.03 -8.19 -2.99
C VAL A 366 -10.44 -6.73 -3.20
N ASN A 367 -10.36 -5.87 -2.18
CA ASN A 367 -10.95 -4.52 -2.19
C ASN A 367 -10.05 -3.42 -1.61
N GLY A 368 -8.75 -3.50 -1.76
CA GLY A 368 -7.78 -2.52 -1.27
C GLY A 368 -6.67 -3.15 -0.46
N ILE A 369 -5.47 -2.63 -0.64
CA ILE A 369 -4.25 -3.22 -0.07
C ILE A 369 -3.90 -2.67 1.32
N SER A 370 -4.54 -1.58 1.75
CA SER A 370 -4.20 -0.95 3.02
C SER A 370 -4.81 -1.68 4.22
N VAL A 371 -4.18 -1.54 5.39
CA VAL A 371 -4.75 -2.02 6.67
C VAL A 371 -6.14 -1.45 6.90
N SER A 372 -6.35 -0.17 6.57
CA SER A 372 -7.66 0.49 6.69
C SER A 372 -8.74 -0.15 5.82
N ASP A 373 -8.39 -0.54 4.59
CA ASP A 373 -9.33 -1.21 3.68
C ASP A 373 -9.69 -2.61 4.21
N CYS A 374 -8.71 -3.32 4.77
CA CYS A 374 -8.95 -4.63 5.41
C CYS A 374 -9.87 -4.51 6.63
N ILE A 375 -9.66 -3.49 7.48
CA ILE A 375 -10.52 -3.22 8.64
C ILE A 375 -11.96 -2.87 8.19
N GLU A 376 -12.11 -2.02 7.17
CA GLU A 376 -13.41 -1.65 6.62
C GLU A 376 -14.15 -2.87 6.08
N LYS A 377 -13.47 -3.72 5.31
CA LYS A 377 -14.05 -4.96 4.79
C LYS A 377 -14.47 -5.91 5.92
N ALA A 378 -13.63 -6.07 6.95
CA ALA A 378 -13.96 -6.88 8.12
C ALA A 378 -15.22 -6.37 8.83
N SER A 379 -15.33 -5.04 9.02
CA SER A 379 -16.52 -4.41 9.60
C SER A 379 -17.79 -4.62 8.76
N VAL A 380 -17.69 -4.62 7.42
CA VAL A 380 -18.82 -4.90 6.55
C VAL A 380 -19.26 -6.36 6.68
N VAL A 381 -18.33 -7.30 6.61
CA VAL A 381 -18.65 -8.73 6.69
C VAL A 381 -19.20 -9.12 8.06
N SER A 382 -18.69 -8.55 9.16
CA SER A 382 -19.19 -8.83 10.51
C SER A 382 -20.67 -8.43 10.73
N LYS A 383 -21.23 -7.56 9.90
CA LYS A 383 -22.64 -7.15 9.98
C LYS A 383 -23.61 -8.10 9.27
N ILE A 384 -23.11 -9.00 8.43
CA ILE A 384 -23.92 -9.96 7.67
C ILE A 384 -23.78 -11.40 8.17
N LEU A 385 -22.90 -11.63 9.15
CA LEU A 385 -22.72 -12.91 9.85
C LEU A 385 -23.64 -13.04 11.04
#